data_c19f45f15bdfb9869bde7f4a2573a186
#
_entry.id   c19f45f15bdfb9869bde7f4a2573a186
#
_cell.length_a   1.000
_cell.length_b   1.000
_cell.length_c   1.000
_cell.angle_alpha   90.00
_cell.angle_beta   90.00
_cell.angle_gamma   90.00
#
_symmetry.space_group_name_H-M   'P 1'
#
loop_
_entity.id
_entity.type
_entity.pdbx_description
1 polymer ?
#
loop_
_entity_poly.entity_id
_entity_poly.type
_entity_poly.pdbx_seq_one_letter_code
_entity_poly.pdbx_strand_id
1 'polypeptide(L)'
;MNKAQQASVELRAMDELAAQDSPMHRLSPLSKLFVTVLYIVVTVSFHKYDISGVFVMVLFPLVGYQVSMIPVHTCFHKLRVVMPLVCAVGLFNPFFDKQIVLYIGTAGVSGGVISMLTLMMKGIFCLMASFLLAATTSIEDVCRALRQLHVPKVLTSLLLLTFRYISVLLDEAAIMTDAYRLRAPGQKGVHIS
;
A
#
# COMPACT_ATOMS: atom_id res chain seq x y z
N MET A 1 -21.31 -12.30 4.41
CA MET A 1 -20.20 -11.89 5.30
C MET A 1 -20.44 -10.46 5.71
N ASN A 2 -20.31 -10.17 7.00
CA ASN A 2 -20.48 -8.81 7.52
C ASN A 2 -19.18 -8.01 7.33
N LYS A 3 -19.28 -6.66 7.24
CA LYS A 3 -18.10 -5.79 7.08
C LYS A 3 -17.04 -6.03 8.17
N ALA A 4 -17.47 -6.30 9.41
CA ALA A 4 -16.56 -6.62 10.52
C ALA A 4 -15.80 -7.94 10.30
N GLN A 5 -16.49 -8.98 9.81
CA GLN A 5 -15.87 -10.26 9.46
C GLN A 5 -14.89 -10.13 8.28
N GLN A 6 -15.24 -9.32 7.28
CA GLN A 6 -14.32 -9.03 6.18
C GLN A 6 -13.05 -8.31 6.67
N ALA A 7 -13.21 -7.30 7.53
CA ALA A 7 -12.10 -6.57 8.09
C ALA A 7 -11.18 -7.45 8.96
N SER A 8 -11.75 -8.33 9.80
CA SER A 8 -10.94 -9.26 10.62
C SER A 8 -10.19 -10.28 9.76
N VAL A 9 -10.82 -10.79 8.69
CA VAL A 9 -10.18 -11.72 7.75
C VAL A 9 -9.05 -11.01 6.97
N GLU A 10 -9.27 -9.76 6.52
CA GLU A 10 -8.23 -9.00 5.82
C GLU A 10 -7.03 -8.67 6.72
N LEU A 11 -7.27 -8.29 7.98
CA LEU A 11 -6.19 -8.05 8.95
C LEU A 11 -5.39 -9.32 9.21
N ARG A 12 -6.05 -10.45 9.47
CA ARG A 12 -5.39 -11.73 9.67
C ARG A 12 -4.61 -12.18 8.43
N ALA A 13 -5.17 -12.01 7.24
CA ALA A 13 -4.49 -12.33 5.99
C ALA A 13 -3.23 -11.45 5.78
N MET A 14 -3.23 -10.20 6.22
CA MET A 14 -2.02 -9.34 6.18
C MET A 14 -0.98 -9.78 7.20
N ASP A 15 -1.41 -10.16 8.41
CA ASP A 15 -0.49 -10.69 9.44
C ASP A 15 0.09 -12.05 9.02
N GLU A 16 -0.70 -12.92 8.38
CA GLU A 16 -0.22 -14.19 7.82
C GLU A 16 0.80 -13.97 6.70
N LEU A 17 0.58 -12.99 5.82
CA LEU A 17 1.57 -12.62 4.80
C LEU A 17 2.86 -12.08 5.43
N ALA A 18 2.76 -11.30 6.49
CA ALA A 18 3.91 -10.76 7.21
C ALA A 18 4.64 -11.83 8.07
N ALA A 19 3.99 -12.95 8.39
CA ALA A 19 4.55 -14.07 9.14
C ALA A 19 5.20 -15.15 8.26
N GLN A 20 5.18 -15.00 6.92
CA GLN A 20 5.81 -15.96 6.02
C GLN A 20 7.34 -15.96 6.14
N ASP A 21 7.95 -17.15 6.17
CA ASP A 21 9.40 -17.32 6.16
C ASP A 21 9.96 -17.12 4.74
N SER A 22 10.30 -15.89 4.39
CA SER A 22 11.05 -15.59 3.17
C SER A 22 12.39 -14.90 3.50
N PRO A 23 13.39 -14.92 2.61
CA PRO A 23 14.65 -14.21 2.82
C PRO A 23 14.45 -12.74 3.17
N MET A 24 13.40 -12.13 2.64
CA MET A 24 13.04 -10.75 2.91
C MET A 24 12.58 -10.55 4.37
N HIS A 25 11.91 -11.54 4.99
CA HIS A 25 11.44 -11.45 6.37
C HIS A 25 12.57 -11.51 7.40
N ARG A 26 13.73 -12.09 7.05
CA ARG A 26 14.93 -12.15 7.90
C ARG A 26 15.72 -10.85 7.98
N LEU A 27 15.45 -9.89 7.08
CA LEU A 27 16.08 -8.57 7.12
C LEU A 27 15.53 -7.75 8.30
N SER A 28 16.38 -6.89 8.88
CA SER A 28 15.95 -6.02 9.96
C SER A 28 14.80 -5.11 9.52
N PRO A 29 13.75 -4.97 10.34
CA PRO A 29 12.57 -4.15 9.98
C PRO A 29 12.93 -2.71 9.68
N LEU A 30 13.93 -2.16 10.37
CA LEU A 30 14.43 -0.82 10.15
C LEU A 30 15.04 -0.65 8.76
N SER A 31 15.83 -1.64 8.30
CA SER A 31 16.44 -1.59 6.96
C SER A 31 15.39 -1.61 5.86
N LYS A 32 14.35 -2.45 5.99
CA LYS A 32 13.23 -2.51 5.04
C LYS A 32 12.50 -1.17 4.97
N LEU A 33 12.15 -0.62 6.12
CA LEU A 33 11.47 0.66 6.21
C LEU A 33 12.32 1.78 5.61
N PHE A 34 13.59 1.85 5.95
CA PHE A 34 14.51 2.87 5.45
C PHE A 34 14.69 2.79 3.93
N VAL A 35 14.93 1.58 3.40
CA VAL A 35 15.09 1.37 1.95
C VAL A 35 13.81 1.72 1.19
N THR A 36 12.64 1.34 1.71
CA THR A 36 11.36 1.65 1.06
C THR A 36 11.08 3.15 1.07
N VAL A 37 11.32 3.82 2.20
CA VAL A 37 11.14 5.28 2.29
C VAL A 37 12.12 5.99 1.35
N LEU A 38 13.40 5.58 1.34
CA LEU A 38 14.41 6.13 0.44
C LEU A 38 13.99 5.94 -1.03
N TYR A 39 13.52 4.74 -1.39
CA TYR A 39 13.03 4.44 -2.72
C TYR A 39 11.86 5.36 -3.13
N ILE A 40 10.89 5.57 -2.23
CA ILE A 40 9.74 6.45 -2.49
C ILE A 40 10.23 7.89 -2.71
N VAL A 41 11.13 8.39 -1.86
CA VAL A 41 11.70 9.74 -1.98
C VAL A 41 12.44 9.90 -3.30
N VAL A 42 13.29 8.95 -3.68
CA VAL A 42 14.01 8.97 -4.96
C VAL A 42 13.04 8.93 -6.13
N THR A 43 12.04 8.05 -6.12
CA THR A 43 11.05 7.91 -7.20
C THR A 43 10.25 9.20 -7.41
N VAL A 44 9.84 9.86 -6.33
CA VAL A 44 9.12 11.14 -6.39
C VAL A 44 10.01 12.26 -6.87
N SER A 45 11.30 12.25 -6.50
CA SER A 45 12.30 13.27 -6.83
C SER A 45 12.65 13.36 -8.32
N PHE A 46 12.41 12.32 -9.12
CA PHE A 46 12.61 12.38 -10.57
C PHE A 46 11.79 13.50 -11.20
N HIS A 47 12.32 14.08 -12.27
CA HIS A 47 11.63 15.16 -12.99
C HIS A 47 10.34 14.64 -13.65
N LYS A 48 9.34 15.52 -13.84
CA LYS A 48 8.02 15.15 -14.39
C LYS A 48 8.05 14.66 -15.85
N TYR A 49 9.16 14.89 -16.56
CA TYR A 49 9.35 14.49 -17.96
C TYR A 49 10.31 13.29 -18.13
N ASP A 50 10.91 12.80 -17.04
CA ASP A 50 11.88 11.71 -17.07
C ASP A 50 11.21 10.33 -17.00
N ILE A 51 10.53 9.91 -18.07
CA ILE A 51 9.94 8.57 -18.17
C ILE A 51 11.02 7.49 -18.06
N SER A 52 12.18 7.71 -18.69
CA SER A 52 13.28 6.75 -18.72
C SER A 52 13.83 6.44 -17.33
N GLY A 53 14.08 7.47 -16.52
CA GLY A 53 14.55 7.31 -15.15
C GLY A 53 13.52 6.59 -14.26
N VAL A 54 12.25 6.96 -14.40
CA VAL A 54 11.16 6.33 -13.64
C VAL A 54 10.96 4.87 -14.05
N PHE A 55 11.15 4.53 -15.34
CA PHE A 55 11.03 3.15 -15.80
C PHE A 55 12.08 2.22 -15.17
N VAL A 56 13.31 2.70 -14.96
CA VAL A 56 14.35 1.92 -14.26
C VAL A 56 13.94 1.60 -12.82
N MET A 57 13.15 2.47 -12.18
CA MET A 57 12.68 2.26 -10.81
C MET A 57 11.70 1.09 -10.66
N VAL A 58 11.15 0.54 -11.76
CA VAL A 58 10.33 -0.68 -11.71
C VAL A 58 11.11 -1.89 -11.18
N LEU A 59 12.44 -1.87 -11.33
CA LEU A 59 13.30 -2.98 -10.95
C LEU A 59 13.22 -3.30 -9.45
N PHE A 60 13.14 -2.28 -8.61
CA PHE A 60 13.09 -2.44 -7.16
C PHE A 60 11.85 -3.23 -6.67
N PRO A 61 10.60 -2.80 -6.97
CA PRO A 61 9.44 -3.58 -6.55
C PRO A 61 9.43 -4.98 -7.19
N LEU A 62 9.86 -5.11 -8.45
CA LEU A 62 9.85 -6.39 -9.15
C LEU A 62 10.78 -7.40 -8.46
N VAL A 63 12.00 -7.01 -8.14
CA VAL A 63 12.95 -7.85 -7.37
C VAL A 63 12.41 -8.11 -5.97
N GLY A 64 11.85 -7.10 -5.30
CA GLY A 64 11.27 -7.23 -3.97
C GLY A 64 10.16 -8.28 -3.90
N TYR A 65 9.24 -8.30 -4.87
CA TYR A 65 8.17 -9.31 -4.96
C TYR A 65 8.72 -10.71 -5.22
N GLN A 66 9.74 -10.85 -6.07
CA GLN A 66 10.38 -12.14 -6.34
C GLN A 66 11.04 -12.73 -5.08
N VAL A 67 11.77 -11.90 -4.34
CA VAL A 67 12.48 -12.32 -3.11
C VAL A 67 11.49 -12.61 -1.97
N SER A 68 10.37 -11.90 -1.92
CA SER A 68 9.34 -12.07 -0.89
C SER A 68 8.41 -13.26 -1.14
N MET A 69 8.48 -13.90 -2.32
CA MET A 69 7.57 -14.98 -2.76
C MET A 69 6.09 -14.59 -2.71
N ILE A 70 5.78 -13.28 -2.68
CA ILE A 70 4.41 -12.78 -2.66
C ILE A 70 3.89 -12.71 -4.10
N PRO A 71 2.71 -13.29 -4.40
CA PRO A 71 2.17 -13.22 -5.75
C PRO A 71 1.80 -11.78 -6.13
N VAL A 72 2.40 -11.28 -7.20
CA VAL A 72 2.18 -9.92 -7.73
C VAL A 72 0.70 -9.67 -8.02
N HIS A 73 -0.06 -10.72 -8.34
CA HIS A 73 -1.51 -10.64 -8.56
C HIS A 73 -2.27 -10.09 -7.34
N THR A 74 -1.85 -10.42 -6.12
CA THR A 74 -2.48 -9.93 -4.88
C THR A 74 -2.28 -8.41 -4.74
N CYS A 75 -1.11 -7.91 -5.17
CA CYS A 75 -0.86 -6.47 -5.24
C CYS A 75 -1.77 -5.79 -6.26
N PHE A 76 -1.89 -6.34 -7.47
CA PHE A 76 -2.74 -5.78 -8.53
C PHE A 76 -4.21 -5.69 -8.12
N HIS A 77 -4.71 -6.65 -7.37
CA HIS A 77 -6.10 -6.61 -6.90
C HIS A 77 -6.33 -5.44 -5.92
N LYS A 78 -5.41 -5.20 -5.00
CA LYS A 78 -5.47 -4.05 -4.07
C LYS A 78 -5.17 -2.72 -4.78
N LEU A 79 -4.25 -2.74 -5.75
CA LEU A 79 -3.91 -1.58 -6.58
C LEU A 79 -5.13 -1.09 -7.39
N ARG A 80 -6.01 -2.01 -7.84
CA ARG A 80 -7.23 -1.68 -8.58
C ARG A 80 -8.15 -0.71 -7.81
N VAL A 81 -8.17 -0.76 -6.49
CA VAL A 81 -8.98 0.13 -5.65
C VAL A 81 -8.40 1.55 -5.64
N VAL A 82 -7.07 1.68 -5.68
CA VAL A 82 -6.37 2.97 -5.62
C VAL A 82 -6.14 3.56 -7.03
N MET A 83 -6.14 2.73 -8.06
CA MET A 83 -5.96 3.14 -9.46
C MET A 83 -6.86 4.30 -9.89
N PRO A 84 -8.19 4.29 -9.64
CA PRO A 84 -9.05 5.39 -10.08
C PRO A 84 -8.65 6.72 -9.43
N LEU A 85 -8.14 6.70 -8.19
CA LEU A 85 -7.66 7.91 -7.52
C LEU A 85 -6.40 8.45 -8.19
N VAL A 86 -5.43 7.57 -8.50
CA VAL A 86 -4.18 7.95 -9.19
C VAL A 86 -4.50 8.45 -10.60
N CYS A 87 -5.42 7.78 -11.30
CA CYS A 87 -5.89 8.22 -12.63
C CYS A 87 -6.58 9.59 -12.56
N ALA A 88 -7.44 9.83 -11.57
CA ALA A 88 -8.11 11.11 -11.40
C ALA A 88 -7.10 12.24 -11.22
N VAL A 89 -6.14 12.09 -10.31
CA VAL A 89 -5.06 13.08 -10.10
C VAL A 89 -4.22 13.28 -11.37
N GLY A 90 -3.88 12.18 -12.06
CA GLY A 90 -3.13 12.24 -13.32
C GLY A 90 -3.87 12.96 -14.43
N LEU A 91 -5.20 12.80 -14.52
CA LEU A 91 -6.04 13.42 -15.56
C LEU A 91 -6.13 14.94 -15.44
N PHE A 92 -5.95 15.49 -14.24
CA PHE A 92 -5.90 16.94 -14.04
C PHE A 92 -4.60 17.56 -14.58
N ASN A 93 -3.52 16.80 -14.66
CA ASN A 93 -2.19 17.30 -15.04
C ASN A 93 -2.12 17.92 -16.45
N PRO A 94 -2.76 17.34 -17.53
CA PRO A 94 -2.77 17.93 -18.85
C PRO A 94 -3.48 19.29 -18.93
N PHE A 95 -4.38 19.60 -17.98
CA PHE A 95 -5.08 20.90 -17.95
C PHE A 95 -4.15 22.02 -17.47
N PHE A 96 -3.16 21.70 -16.62
CA PHE A 96 -2.23 22.67 -16.07
C PHE A 96 -0.96 22.81 -16.91
N ASP A 97 -0.52 21.75 -17.60
CA ASP A 97 0.74 21.73 -18.34
C ASP A 97 0.50 21.61 -19.86
N LYS A 98 0.45 22.76 -20.53
CA LYS A 98 0.20 22.87 -21.98
C LYS A 98 1.49 23.02 -22.81
N GLN A 99 2.67 22.90 -22.20
CA GLN A 99 3.94 23.04 -22.92
C GLN A 99 4.19 21.82 -23.81
N ILE A 100 4.59 22.06 -25.05
CA ILE A 100 4.99 21.01 -25.99
C ILE A 100 6.45 20.67 -25.68
N VAL A 101 6.72 19.46 -25.19
CA VAL A 101 8.05 19.04 -24.71
C VAL A 101 8.75 18.13 -25.72
N LEU A 102 8.01 17.38 -26.50
CA LEU A 102 8.57 16.42 -27.47
C LEU A 102 7.86 16.53 -28.83
N TYR A 103 8.64 16.60 -29.89
CA TYR A 103 8.16 16.45 -31.26
C TYR A 103 8.47 15.02 -31.73
N ILE A 104 7.46 14.21 -31.95
CA ILE A 104 7.60 12.90 -32.61
C ILE A 104 7.05 13.04 -34.02
N GLY A 105 7.95 13.34 -35.00
CA GLY A 105 7.56 13.60 -36.37
C GLY A 105 6.80 14.91 -36.51
N THR A 106 5.61 14.86 -37.11
CA THR A 106 4.71 16.03 -37.33
C THR A 106 3.75 16.29 -36.16
N ALA A 107 3.69 15.39 -35.17
CA ALA A 107 2.79 15.51 -34.04
C ALA A 107 3.57 15.98 -32.79
N GLY A 108 3.23 17.18 -32.28
CA GLY A 108 3.72 17.68 -31.00
C GLY A 108 3.02 16.94 -29.84
N VAL A 109 3.77 16.20 -29.04
CA VAL A 109 3.25 15.58 -27.83
C VAL A 109 3.20 16.63 -26.72
N SER A 110 2.01 16.87 -26.20
CA SER A 110 1.82 17.80 -25.08
C SER A 110 2.57 17.29 -23.85
N GLY A 111 3.37 18.16 -23.22
CA GLY A 111 4.08 17.87 -21.99
C GLY A 111 3.15 17.38 -20.87
N GLY A 112 1.90 17.80 -20.89
CA GLY A 112 0.87 17.34 -19.98
C GLY A 112 0.59 15.84 -20.08
N VAL A 113 0.63 15.24 -21.26
CA VAL A 113 0.44 13.79 -21.45
C VAL A 113 1.65 13.02 -20.92
N ILE A 114 2.85 13.51 -21.20
CA ILE A 114 4.09 12.91 -20.68
C ILE A 114 4.12 12.98 -19.16
N SER A 115 3.81 14.13 -18.61
CA SER A 115 3.74 14.37 -17.16
C SER A 115 2.66 13.51 -16.49
N MET A 116 1.50 13.36 -17.11
CA MET A 116 0.43 12.47 -16.65
C MET A 116 0.92 11.01 -16.58
N LEU A 117 1.54 10.51 -17.65
CA LEU A 117 2.05 9.14 -17.69
C LEU A 117 3.13 8.91 -16.63
N THR A 118 4.08 9.83 -16.51
CA THR A 118 5.14 9.78 -15.50
C THR A 118 4.57 9.78 -14.09
N LEU A 119 3.56 10.60 -13.81
CA LEU A 119 2.90 10.67 -12.50
C LEU A 119 2.18 9.35 -12.17
N MET A 120 1.48 8.79 -13.16
CA MET A 120 0.81 7.50 -13.00
C MET A 120 1.82 6.37 -12.71
N MET A 121 2.91 6.32 -13.46
CA MET A 121 3.98 5.34 -13.21
C MET A 121 4.60 5.49 -11.82
N LYS A 122 4.95 6.71 -11.41
CA LYS A 122 5.45 6.99 -10.06
C LYS A 122 4.46 6.54 -8.99
N GLY A 123 3.18 6.86 -9.15
CA GLY A 123 2.13 6.45 -8.22
C GLY A 123 2.03 4.94 -8.09
N ILE A 124 2.02 4.22 -9.21
CA ILE A 124 1.97 2.75 -9.23
C ILE A 124 3.20 2.15 -8.51
N PHE A 125 4.39 2.64 -8.82
CA PHE A 125 5.63 2.08 -8.23
C PHE A 125 5.73 2.38 -6.73
N CYS A 126 5.34 3.58 -6.29
CA CYS A 126 5.28 3.91 -4.87
C CYS A 126 4.26 3.04 -4.12
N LEU A 127 3.08 2.79 -4.73
CA LEU A 127 2.07 1.91 -4.14
C LEU A 127 2.56 0.46 -4.08
N MET A 128 3.21 -0.05 -5.13
CA MET A 128 3.80 -1.39 -5.11
C MET A 128 4.86 -1.53 -4.02
N ALA A 129 5.73 -0.55 -3.86
CA ALA A 129 6.76 -0.56 -2.82
C ALA A 129 6.15 -0.47 -1.41
N SER A 130 5.14 0.37 -1.22
CA SER A 130 4.42 0.51 0.06
C SER A 130 3.68 -0.79 0.42
N PHE A 131 3.02 -1.42 -0.54
CA PHE A 131 2.35 -2.69 -0.32
C PHE A 131 3.35 -3.81 0.00
N LEU A 132 4.50 -3.85 -0.69
CA LEU A 132 5.58 -4.80 -0.39
C LEU A 132 6.06 -4.65 1.06
N LEU A 133 6.26 -3.42 1.52
CA LEU A 133 6.63 -3.16 2.92
C LEU A 133 5.55 -3.67 3.88
N ALA A 134 4.28 -3.33 3.63
CA ALA A 134 3.17 -3.75 4.48
C ALA A 134 2.97 -5.28 4.51
N ALA A 135 3.25 -5.96 3.41
CA ALA A 135 3.12 -7.42 3.30
C ALA A 135 4.33 -8.19 3.86
N THR A 136 5.47 -7.53 4.03
CA THR A 136 6.71 -8.16 4.54
C THR A 136 7.10 -7.73 5.95
N THR A 137 6.35 -6.82 6.54
CA THR A 137 6.70 -6.24 7.85
C THR A 137 5.45 -6.17 8.71
N SER A 138 5.47 -6.90 9.83
CA SER A 138 4.37 -6.86 10.81
C SER A 138 4.33 -5.50 11.52
N ILE A 139 3.19 -5.17 12.10
CA ILE A 139 3.05 -3.92 12.88
C ILE A 139 3.98 -3.92 14.09
N GLU A 140 4.20 -5.08 14.68
CA GLU A 140 5.17 -5.22 15.78
C GLU A 140 6.59 -4.87 15.32
N ASP A 141 6.97 -5.31 14.13
CA ASP A 141 8.27 -5.02 13.53
C ASP A 141 8.44 -3.55 13.17
N VAL A 142 7.37 -2.92 12.65
CA VAL A 142 7.35 -1.46 12.43
C VAL A 142 7.55 -0.71 13.75
N CYS A 143 6.88 -1.13 14.83
CA CYS A 143 7.06 -0.53 16.15
C CYS A 143 8.48 -0.76 16.70
N ARG A 144 9.11 -1.92 16.43
CA ARG A 144 10.52 -2.16 16.76
C ARG A 144 11.45 -1.23 15.99
N ALA A 145 11.20 -1.04 14.70
CA ALA A 145 11.97 -0.10 13.87
C ALA A 145 11.83 1.35 14.36
N LEU A 146 10.61 1.80 14.70
CA LEU A 146 10.36 3.11 15.29
C LEU A 146 11.10 3.34 16.61
N ARG A 147 11.19 2.31 17.45
CA ARG A 147 11.97 2.39 18.70
C ARG A 147 13.47 2.56 18.44
N GLN A 148 14.00 1.95 17.38
CA GLN A 148 15.41 2.13 16.97
C GLN A 148 15.65 3.55 16.41
N LEU A 149 14.63 4.20 15.85
CA LEU A 149 14.66 5.61 15.42
C LEU A 149 14.47 6.61 16.58
N HIS A 150 14.62 6.17 17.84
CA HIS A 150 14.47 6.99 19.05
C HIS A 150 13.05 7.57 19.26
N VAL A 151 12.03 6.99 18.63
CA VAL A 151 10.63 7.34 18.95
C VAL A 151 10.32 6.97 20.41
N PRO A 152 9.67 7.85 21.18
CA PRO A 152 9.35 7.59 22.59
C PRO A 152 8.61 6.26 22.77
N LYS A 153 9.02 5.49 23.80
CA LYS A 153 8.42 4.16 24.11
C LYS A 153 6.92 4.23 24.32
N VAL A 154 6.41 5.35 24.81
CA VAL A 154 4.98 5.56 25.04
C VAL A 154 4.19 5.49 23.74
N LEU A 155 4.66 6.15 22.65
CA LEU A 155 4.00 6.13 21.35
C LEU A 155 3.99 4.73 20.74
N THR A 156 5.11 4.03 20.77
CA THR A 156 5.19 2.66 20.23
C THR A 156 4.34 1.68 21.04
N SER A 157 4.25 1.84 22.36
CA SER A 157 3.37 1.02 23.20
C SER A 157 1.90 1.31 22.96
N LEU A 158 1.53 2.59 22.75
CA LEU A 158 0.16 2.97 22.38
C LEU A 158 -0.23 2.39 21.03
N LEU A 159 0.65 2.43 20.02
CA LEU A 159 0.40 1.83 18.73
C LEU A 159 0.14 0.33 18.85
N LEU A 160 1.02 -0.42 19.53
CA LEU A 160 0.84 -1.86 19.72
C LEU A 160 -0.45 -2.18 20.46
N LEU A 161 -0.76 -1.41 21.51
CA LEU A 161 -1.98 -1.58 22.28
C LEU A 161 -3.22 -1.33 21.40
N THR A 162 -3.20 -0.24 20.61
CA THR A 162 -4.29 0.11 19.70
C THR A 162 -4.55 -1.03 18.70
N PHE A 163 -3.51 -1.56 18.06
CA PHE A 163 -3.66 -2.67 17.11
C PHE A 163 -4.20 -3.93 17.78
N ARG A 164 -3.70 -4.28 18.95
CA ARG A 164 -4.20 -5.41 19.73
C ARG A 164 -5.68 -5.26 20.06
N TYR A 165 -6.10 -4.08 20.52
CA TYR A 165 -7.51 -3.85 20.83
C TYR A 165 -8.40 -3.80 19.59
N ILE A 166 -7.92 -3.28 18.46
CA ILE A 166 -8.68 -3.34 17.19
C ILE A 166 -8.96 -4.79 16.82
N SER A 167 -7.98 -5.67 16.88
CA SER A 167 -8.16 -7.09 16.58
C SER A 167 -9.17 -7.74 17.51
N VAL A 168 -9.07 -7.50 18.82
CA VAL A 168 -10.00 -8.03 19.82
C VAL A 168 -11.43 -7.51 19.59
N LEU A 169 -11.59 -6.21 19.33
CA LEU A 169 -12.91 -5.60 19.07
C LEU A 169 -13.54 -6.13 17.78
N LEU A 170 -12.77 -6.38 16.73
CA LEU A 170 -13.28 -6.97 15.50
C LEU A 170 -13.73 -8.42 15.70
N ASP A 171 -13.00 -9.20 16.47
CA ASP A 171 -13.36 -10.57 16.79
C ASP A 171 -14.66 -10.60 17.64
N GLU A 172 -14.76 -9.74 18.65
CA GLU A 172 -15.96 -9.63 19.48
C GLU A 172 -17.18 -9.17 18.67
N ALA A 173 -17.01 -8.17 17.79
CA ALA A 173 -18.06 -7.71 16.89
C ALA A 173 -18.53 -8.83 15.92
N ALA A 174 -17.61 -9.68 15.47
CA ALA A 174 -17.93 -10.82 14.63
C ALA A 174 -18.79 -11.84 15.42
N ILE A 175 -18.38 -12.20 16.65
CA ILE A 175 -19.10 -13.11 17.54
C ILE A 175 -20.51 -12.58 17.85
N MET A 176 -20.63 -11.30 18.22
CA MET A 176 -21.92 -10.66 18.50
C MET A 176 -22.86 -10.72 17.28
N THR A 177 -22.29 -10.45 16.09
CA THR A 177 -23.08 -10.49 14.85
C THR A 177 -23.58 -11.89 14.52
N ASP A 178 -22.77 -12.91 14.74
CA ASP A 178 -23.14 -14.29 14.51
C ASP A 178 -24.19 -14.77 15.54
N ALA A 179 -24.02 -14.39 16.79
CA ALA A 179 -25.02 -14.66 17.84
C ALA A 179 -26.36 -13.98 17.52
N TYR A 180 -26.35 -12.76 17.02
CA TYR A 180 -27.56 -12.06 16.59
C TYR A 180 -28.25 -12.77 15.42
N ARG A 181 -27.49 -13.22 14.41
CA ARG A 181 -28.04 -13.97 13.26
C ARG A 181 -28.69 -15.29 13.67
N LEU A 182 -28.12 -15.98 14.66
CA LEU A 182 -28.68 -17.23 15.17
C LEU A 182 -29.98 -17.02 15.95
N ARG A 183 -30.13 -15.87 16.62
CA ARG A 183 -31.34 -15.53 17.42
C ARG A 183 -32.47 -14.97 16.55
N ALA A 184 -32.16 -14.33 15.44
CA ALA A 184 -33.15 -13.69 14.56
C ALA A 184 -32.98 -14.17 13.10
N PRO A 185 -33.22 -15.47 12.81
CA PRO A 185 -33.12 -15.97 11.45
C PRO A 185 -34.27 -15.36 10.61
N GLY A 186 -33.90 -14.47 9.68
CA GLY A 186 -34.83 -13.84 8.73
C GLY A 186 -34.92 -12.30 8.80
N GLN A 187 -34.39 -11.65 9.82
CA GLN A 187 -34.24 -10.21 9.80
C GLN A 187 -32.94 -9.83 9.04
N LYS A 188 -33.09 -9.06 7.95
CA LYS A 188 -31.94 -8.44 7.27
C LYS A 188 -31.22 -7.59 8.31
N GLY A 189 -29.95 -7.94 8.55
CA GLY A 189 -29.13 -7.41 9.61
C GLY A 189 -29.17 -5.88 9.74
N VAL A 190 -29.02 -5.41 10.98
CA VAL A 190 -28.89 -4.00 11.33
C VAL A 190 -27.79 -3.39 10.45
N HIS A 191 -28.18 -2.48 9.56
CA HIS A 191 -27.27 -1.63 8.84
C HIS A 191 -26.64 -0.68 9.87
N ILE A 192 -25.44 -1.03 10.35
CA ILE A 192 -24.59 -0.07 11.02
C ILE A 192 -23.97 0.76 9.87
N SER A 193 -24.58 1.92 9.61
CA SER A 193 -24.07 2.91 8.66
C SER A 193 -22.83 3.59 9.24
#